data_0550b0710ec2f0b00e9003d702867ad1
#
_entry.id   0550b0710ec2f0b00e9003d702867ad1
#
_cell.length_a   1.000
_cell.length_b   1.000
_cell.length_c   1.000
_cell.angle_alpha   90.00
_cell.angle_beta   90.00
_cell.angle_gamma   90.00
#
_symmetry.space_group_name_H-M   'P 1'
#
loop_
_entity.id
_entity.type
_entity.pdbx_description
1 polymer ?
#
loop_
_entity_poly.entity_id
_entity_poly.type
_entity_poly.pdbx_seq_one_letter_code
_entity_poly.pdbx_strand_id
1 'polypeptide(L)'
;MVYPSDMELLEFFEAEPSIEEDAQTYLARDSSGSVLLFSFNAFEDSVQTVMKRDERIVSLTSHECLTRMWIDDKTLRAEFESDGYRITLALTIRPFVQVEWSGLRTR
;
A
#
# COMPACT_ATOMS: atom_id res chain seq x y z
N MET A 1 -1.18 -10.34 -13.95
CA MET A 1 -0.97 -9.34 -12.88
C MET A 1 0.50 -9.32 -12.48
N VAL A 2 1.05 -8.13 -12.35
CA VAL A 2 2.46 -7.96 -11.95
C VAL A 2 2.51 -7.38 -10.54
N TYR A 3 3.19 -8.08 -9.64
CA TYR A 3 3.41 -7.65 -8.26
C TYR A 3 4.91 -7.60 -7.98
N PRO A 4 5.35 -6.82 -7.00
CA PRO A 4 6.69 -6.97 -6.47
C PRO A 4 6.85 -8.37 -5.86
N SER A 5 8.05 -8.90 -5.91
CA SER A 5 8.36 -10.16 -5.24
C SER A 5 8.34 -9.95 -3.71
N ASP A 6 8.26 -11.05 -2.98
CA ASP A 6 8.34 -10.99 -1.51
C ASP A 6 9.65 -10.33 -1.06
N MET A 7 10.74 -10.59 -1.77
CA MET A 7 12.05 -10.00 -1.47
C MET A 7 12.03 -8.48 -1.69
N GLU A 8 11.41 -8.03 -2.77
CA GLU A 8 11.31 -6.60 -3.05
C GLU A 8 10.48 -5.88 -1.99
N LEU A 9 9.38 -6.49 -1.55
CA LEU A 9 8.55 -5.93 -0.49
C LEU A 9 9.29 -5.92 0.85
N LEU A 10 10.03 -6.99 1.15
CA LEU A 10 10.85 -7.07 2.35
C LEU A 10 11.89 -5.94 2.37
N GLU A 11 12.55 -5.71 1.26
CA GLU A 11 13.54 -4.63 1.14
C GLU A 11 12.89 -3.26 1.25
N PHE A 12 11.75 -3.07 0.62
CA PHE A 12 11.06 -1.79 0.64
C PHE A 12 10.62 -1.41 2.06
N PHE A 13 9.98 -2.34 2.76
CA PHE A 13 9.48 -2.08 4.11
C PHE A 13 10.53 -2.29 5.20
N GLU A 14 11.63 -2.99 4.89
CA GLU A 14 12.66 -3.39 5.85
C GLU A 14 12.07 -4.17 7.03
N ALA A 15 11.03 -4.94 6.77
CA ALA A 15 10.32 -5.71 7.78
C ALA A 15 9.63 -6.90 7.12
N GLU A 16 9.51 -7.98 7.86
CA GLU A 16 8.75 -9.13 7.41
C GLU A 16 7.25 -8.86 7.61
N PRO A 17 6.40 -9.39 6.72
CA PRO A 17 4.97 -9.21 6.88
C PRO A 17 4.40 -10.13 7.95
N SER A 18 3.30 -9.70 8.55
CA SER A 18 2.39 -10.58 9.22
C SER A 18 1.49 -11.20 8.17
N ILE A 19 1.28 -12.51 8.22
CA ILE A 19 0.40 -13.18 7.30
C ILE A 19 -0.84 -13.63 8.07
N GLU A 20 -2.00 -13.17 7.63
CA GLU A 20 -3.26 -13.52 8.24
C GLU A 20 -4.23 -13.86 7.12
N GLU A 21 -4.69 -15.11 7.10
CA GLU A 21 -5.43 -15.67 5.99
C GLU A 21 -4.58 -15.55 4.72
N ASP A 22 -5.04 -14.82 3.71
CA ASP A 22 -4.31 -14.64 2.45
C ASP A 22 -3.69 -13.26 2.30
N ALA A 23 -3.76 -12.45 3.36
CA ALA A 23 -3.24 -11.08 3.34
C ALA A 23 -1.87 -11.00 3.99
N GLN A 24 -0.99 -10.22 3.36
CA GLN A 24 0.32 -9.87 3.90
C GLN A 24 0.23 -8.44 4.42
N THR A 25 0.54 -8.22 5.69
CA THR A 25 0.49 -6.90 6.29
C THR A 25 1.88 -6.47 6.72
N TYR A 26 2.31 -5.33 6.23
CA TYR A 26 3.60 -4.72 6.56
C TYR A 26 3.39 -3.51 7.46
N LEU A 27 4.20 -3.40 8.48
CA LEU A 27 4.16 -2.26 9.41
C LEU A 27 5.38 -1.39 9.14
N ALA A 28 5.17 -0.09 8.99
CA ALA A 28 6.23 0.89 8.84
C ALA A 28 6.02 2.04 9.83
N ARG A 29 7.12 2.54 10.38
CA ARG A 29 7.10 3.67 11.32
C ARG A 29 8.11 4.69 10.89
N ASP A 30 7.84 5.96 11.15
CA ASP A 30 8.82 7.01 10.91
C ASP A 30 9.12 7.81 12.17
N SER A 31 10.06 8.72 12.09
CA SER A 31 10.49 9.53 13.22
C SER A 31 9.46 10.57 13.66
N SER A 32 8.44 10.83 12.83
CA SER A 32 7.38 11.78 13.17
C SER A 32 6.28 11.16 14.03
N GLY A 33 6.34 9.86 14.27
CA GLY A 33 5.31 9.14 15.03
C GLY A 33 4.20 8.57 14.19
N SER A 34 4.31 8.65 12.87
CA SER A 34 3.33 8.03 11.97
C SER A 34 3.60 6.54 11.85
N VAL A 35 2.54 5.76 11.84
CA VAL A 35 2.57 4.31 11.67
C VAL A 35 1.68 3.95 10.50
N LEU A 36 2.22 3.16 9.58
CA LEU A 36 1.49 2.66 8.44
C LEU A 36 1.33 1.15 8.55
N LEU A 37 0.13 0.68 8.31
CA LEU A 37 -0.15 -0.74 8.05
C LEU A 37 -0.55 -0.85 6.59
N PHE A 38 0.26 -1.54 5.82
CA PHE A 38 0.00 -1.81 4.40
C PHE A 38 -0.37 -3.28 4.26
N SER A 39 -1.56 -3.56 3.77
CA SER A 39 -2.05 -4.92 3.58
C SER A 39 -2.29 -5.19 2.10
N PHE A 40 -1.82 -6.33 1.64
CA PHE A 40 -1.95 -6.76 0.25
C PHE A 40 -2.50 -8.18 0.21
N ASN A 41 -3.60 -8.37 -0.52
CA ASN A 41 -4.20 -9.69 -0.72
C ASN A 41 -4.17 -10.00 -2.22
N ALA A 42 -3.30 -10.94 -2.61
CA ALA A 42 -3.12 -11.31 -4.01
C ALA A 42 -4.31 -12.10 -4.58
N PHE A 43 -5.05 -12.81 -3.74
CA PHE A 43 -6.24 -13.55 -4.20
C PHE A 43 -7.38 -12.62 -4.54
N GLU A 44 -7.53 -11.55 -3.80
CA GLU A 44 -8.62 -10.59 -4.00
C GLU A 44 -8.18 -9.39 -4.83
N ASP A 45 -6.92 -9.31 -5.21
CA ASP A 45 -6.33 -8.17 -5.91
C ASP A 45 -6.68 -6.87 -5.19
N SER A 46 -6.46 -6.85 -3.87
CA SER A 46 -6.82 -5.72 -3.03
C SER A 46 -5.64 -5.21 -2.22
N VAL A 47 -5.69 -3.91 -1.92
CA VAL A 47 -4.70 -3.23 -1.08
C VAL A 47 -5.43 -2.36 -0.09
N GLN A 48 -4.95 -2.39 1.16
CA GLN A 48 -5.47 -1.52 2.21
C GLN A 48 -4.30 -0.79 2.86
N THR A 49 -4.50 0.51 3.10
CA THR A 49 -3.57 1.30 3.90
C THR A 49 -4.29 1.82 5.13
N VAL A 50 -3.66 1.69 6.29
CA VAL A 50 -4.14 2.26 7.54
C VAL A 50 -3.02 3.13 8.10
N MET A 51 -3.33 4.40 8.30
CA MET A 51 -2.40 5.34 8.93
C MET A 51 -2.83 5.59 10.36
N LYS A 52 -1.90 5.51 11.28
CA LYS A 52 -2.13 5.80 12.70
C LYS A 52 -1.17 6.86 13.18
N ARG A 53 -1.63 7.64 14.12
CA ARG A 53 -0.81 8.60 14.86
C ARG A 53 -1.30 8.63 16.30
N ASP A 54 -0.39 8.49 17.27
CA ASP A 54 -0.74 8.42 18.69
C ASP A 54 -1.80 7.37 18.99
N GLU A 55 -1.64 6.19 18.38
CA GLU A 55 -2.54 5.04 18.52
C GLU A 55 -3.96 5.27 17.97
N ARG A 56 -4.15 6.36 17.24
CA ARG A 56 -5.44 6.65 16.60
C ARG A 56 -5.33 6.43 15.10
N ILE A 57 -6.39 5.86 14.54
CA ILE A 57 -6.49 5.74 13.08
C ILE A 57 -6.83 7.11 12.53
N VAL A 58 -5.96 7.65 11.67
CA VAL A 58 -6.19 8.93 11.01
C VAL A 58 -6.61 8.76 9.56
N SER A 59 -6.41 7.57 8.98
CA SER A 59 -6.82 7.29 7.61
C SER A 59 -6.93 5.78 7.44
N LEU A 60 -7.97 5.35 6.75
CA LEU A 60 -8.14 3.95 6.34
C LEU A 60 -8.71 3.96 4.93
N THR A 61 -7.98 3.37 4.00
CA THR A 61 -8.40 3.30 2.59
C THR A 61 -8.11 1.92 2.06
N SER A 62 -9.08 1.32 1.38
CA SER A 62 -8.88 0.04 0.72
C SER A 62 -9.53 0.06 -0.67
N HIS A 63 -8.89 -0.60 -1.62
CA HIS A 63 -9.41 -0.74 -2.97
C HIS A 63 -9.16 -2.13 -3.51
N GLU A 64 -10.10 -2.60 -4.29
CA GLU A 64 -10.02 -3.85 -5.04
C GLU A 64 -9.74 -3.53 -6.52
N CYS A 65 -9.68 -4.56 -7.33
CA CYS A 65 -9.40 -4.44 -8.77
C CYS A 65 -8.03 -3.89 -9.07
N LEU A 66 -7.05 -4.33 -8.28
CA LEU A 66 -5.65 -4.00 -8.51
C LEU A 66 -5.20 -4.56 -9.87
N THR A 67 -4.66 -3.71 -10.72
CA THR A 67 -4.18 -4.10 -12.04
C THR A 67 -2.66 -4.18 -12.10
N ARG A 68 -1.98 -3.40 -11.29
CA ARG A 68 -0.53 -3.35 -11.29
C ARG A 68 0.00 -2.79 -9.98
N MET A 69 1.09 -3.38 -9.48
CA MET A 69 1.82 -2.84 -8.33
C MET A 69 3.32 -2.98 -8.60
N TRP A 70 4.09 -1.94 -8.32
CA TRP A 70 5.54 -1.95 -8.57
C TRP A 70 6.24 -0.99 -7.63
N ILE A 71 7.54 -1.17 -7.51
CA ILE A 71 8.39 -0.28 -6.71
C ILE A 71 9.27 0.50 -7.68
N ASP A 72 9.22 1.83 -7.56
CA ASP A 72 9.96 2.76 -8.38
C ASP A 72 10.83 3.60 -7.44
N ASP A 73 12.10 3.24 -7.34
CA ASP A 73 13.07 3.83 -6.42
C ASP A 73 12.58 3.69 -4.97
N LYS A 74 12.15 4.77 -4.34
CA LYS A 74 11.69 4.76 -2.94
C LYS A 74 10.17 4.79 -2.82
N THR A 75 9.46 4.61 -3.91
CA THR A 75 8.00 4.72 -3.95
C THR A 75 7.39 3.39 -4.37
N LEU A 76 6.46 2.90 -3.58
CA LEU A 76 5.60 1.79 -3.99
C LEU A 76 4.39 2.38 -4.66
N ARG A 77 4.10 1.92 -5.88
CA ARG A 77 2.99 2.42 -6.68
C ARG A 77 2.03 1.29 -7.00
N ALA A 78 0.75 1.63 -7.07
CA ALA A 78 -0.29 0.69 -7.45
C ALA A 78 -1.35 1.39 -8.28
N GLU A 79 -1.93 0.64 -9.20
CA GLU A 79 -3.03 1.11 -10.03
C GLU A 79 -4.18 0.13 -9.93
N PHE A 80 -5.39 0.68 -9.89
CA PHE A 80 -6.64 -0.06 -9.79
C PHE A 80 -7.58 0.48 -10.85
N GLU A 81 -8.31 -0.38 -11.54
CA GLU A 81 -9.28 0.05 -12.54
C GLU A 81 -10.61 -0.67 -12.34
N SER A 82 -11.68 0.08 -12.29
CA SER A 82 -13.03 -0.44 -12.20
C SER A 82 -14.02 0.57 -12.73
N ASP A 83 -14.92 0.12 -13.60
CA ASP A 83 -16.07 0.91 -14.09
C ASP A 83 -15.72 2.31 -14.60
N GLY A 84 -14.60 2.42 -15.33
CA GLY A 84 -14.20 3.70 -15.92
C GLY A 84 -13.49 4.63 -14.97
N TYR A 85 -13.07 4.12 -13.82
CA TYR A 85 -12.22 4.86 -12.87
C TYR A 85 -10.86 4.20 -12.79
N ARG A 86 -9.85 5.03 -12.70
CA ARG A 86 -8.50 4.59 -12.36
C ARG A 86 -8.15 5.19 -11.01
N ILE A 87 -7.74 4.35 -10.09
CA ILE A 87 -7.28 4.78 -8.77
C ILE A 87 -5.80 4.46 -8.70
N THR A 88 -5.02 5.38 -8.16
CA THR A 88 -3.59 5.19 -8.01
C THR A 88 -3.20 5.38 -6.56
N LEU A 89 -2.19 4.62 -6.14
CA LEU A 89 -1.55 4.75 -4.84
C LEU A 89 -0.08 5.07 -5.05
N ALA A 90 0.41 6.03 -4.30
CA ALA A 90 1.85 6.29 -4.19
C ALA A 90 2.20 6.29 -2.70
N LEU A 91 3.12 5.42 -2.32
CA LEU A 91 3.49 5.20 -0.93
C LEU A 91 4.99 5.32 -0.76
N THR A 92 5.42 6.17 0.16
CA THR A 92 6.82 6.21 0.60
C THR A 92 6.86 6.02 2.11
N ILE A 93 7.96 5.44 2.60
CA ILE A 93 8.14 5.24 4.04
C ILE A 93 9.42 5.89 4.56
N ARG A 94 10.30 6.34 3.68
CA ARG A 94 11.53 7.05 4.04
C ARG A 94 11.68 8.31 3.21
N PRO A 95 12.09 9.43 3.81
CA PRO A 95 12.38 9.62 5.24
C PRO A 95 11.13 9.64 6.13
N PHE A 96 9.95 9.87 5.55
CA PHE A 96 8.68 9.90 6.27
C PHE A 96 7.64 9.04 5.55
N VAL A 97 6.71 8.51 6.33
CA VAL A 97 5.56 7.79 5.77
C VAL A 97 4.64 8.80 5.08
N GLN A 98 4.40 8.56 3.79
CA GLN A 98 3.48 9.36 2.99
C GLN A 98 2.62 8.42 2.16
N VAL A 99 1.32 8.60 2.23
CA VAL A 99 0.35 7.80 1.50
C VAL A 99 -0.51 8.74 0.67
N GLU A 100 -0.50 8.53 -0.64
CA GLU A 100 -1.29 9.35 -1.56
C GLU A 100 -2.16 8.46 -2.43
N TRP A 101 -3.46 8.59 -2.27
CA TRP A 101 -4.46 7.95 -3.09
C TRP A 101 -5.08 8.99 -4.01
N SER A 102 -5.18 8.67 -5.30
CA SER A 102 -5.79 9.57 -6.28
C SER A 102 -6.77 8.79 -7.15
N GLY A 103 -7.85 9.43 -7.51
CA GLY A 103 -8.84 8.84 -8.40
C GLY A 103 -8.99 9.69 -9.65
N LEU A 104 -9.09 9.02 -10.81
CA LEU A 104 -9.29 9.68 -12.09
C LEU A 104 -10.37 8.95 -12.87
N ARG A 105 -11.35 9.71 -13.35
CA ARG A 105 -12.38 9.18 -14.24
C ARG A 105 -11.79 9.04 -15.64
N THR A 106 -11.85 7.83 -16.21
CA THR A 106 -11.23 7.53 -17.49
C THR A 106 -12.22 7.56 -18.67
N ARG A 107 -13.49 7.83 -18.41
CA ARG A 107 -14.50 7.98 -19.48
C ARG A 107 -15.71 8.83 -19.06
#